data_a45e9d48fd29d478066133ae4996d8ce
#
_entry.id   a45e9d48fd29d478066133ae4996d8ce
#
_cell.length_a   1.000
_cell.length_b   1.000
_cell.length_c   1.000
_cell.angle_alpha   90.00
_cell.angle_beta   90.00
_cell.angle_gamma   90.00
#
_symmetry.space_group_name_H-M   'P 1'
#
loop_
_entity.id
_entity.type
_entity.pdbx_description
1 polymer ?
#
loop_
_entity_poly.entity_id
_entity_poly.type
_entity_poly.pdbx_seq_one_letter_code
_entity_poly.pdbx_strand_id
1 'polypeptide(L)'
;MKKYFESPDTLIGSLKQSKYILNENLAVAVYLSLVRKKPLFLEGEAGVGKTEIAKILSQVLNKNLIRLQCYEGLDINQAAYEWNYGQQIIALQSGNKEESDLFSKKYLIERPLLKAIQDSGGENNILLIDELDRADEAFEAYLLEILSDWQLTIPELGTIVAKTPPIVIITSNRTREIHDALKRRCLLYTSPSPRDSC
;
A
#
# COMPACT_ATOMS: atom_id res chain seq x y z
N MET A 1 4.78 -9.61 -20.12
CA MET A 1 4.06 -9.25 -18.89
C MET A 1 3.53 -10.54 -18.26
N LYS A 2 3.93 -10.88 -17.02
CA LYS A 2 3.32 -12.00 -16.29
C LYS A 2 1.85 -11.66 -16.04
N LYS A 3 0.91 -12.36 -16.65
CA LYS A 3 -0.49 -12.32 -16.28
C LYS A 3 -0.65 -13.16 -15.01
N TYR A 4 -1.13 -12.58 -13.95
CA TYR A 4 -1.37 -13.31 -12.69
C TYR A 4 -2.50 -14.32 -12.84
N PHE A 5 -3.57 -13.94 -13.56
CA PHE A 5 -4.75 -14.76 -13.85
C PHE A 5 -5.20 -14.51 -15.29
N GLU A 6 -5.82 -15.49 -15.93
CA GLU A 6 -6.33 -15.37 -17.29
C GLU A 6 -7.69 -14.68 -17.34
N SER A 7 -8.52 -14.89 -16.31
CA SER A 7 -9.87 -14.36 -16.19
C SER A 7 -10.26 -14.13 -14.72
N PRO A 8 -11.36 -13.40 -14.43
CA PRO A 8 -11.93 -13.33 -13.10
C PRO A 8 -12.27 -14.71 -12.50
N ASP A 9 -12.70 -15.67 -13.33
CA ASP A 9 -13.07 -17.01 -12.88
C ASP A 9 -11.86 -17.81 -12.38
N THR A 10 -10.71 -17.68 -13.05
CA THR A 10 -9.46 -18.31 -12.59
C THR A 10 -8.98 -17.70 -11.26
N LEU A 11 -9.18 -16.41 -11.07
CA LEU A 11 -8.94 -15.75 -9.78
C LEU A 11 -9.87 -16.32 -8.71
N ILE A 12 -11.18 -16.39 -8.95
CA ILE A 12 -12.15 -16.95 -8.01
C ILE A 12 -11.78 -18.39 -7.62
N GLY A 13 -11.42 -19.20 -8.61
CA GLY A 13 -10.99 -20.58 -8.39
C GLY A 13 -9.79 -20.69 -7.45
N SER A 14 -8.78 -19.85 -7.67
CA SER A 14 -7.56 -19.81 -6.85
C SER A 14 -7.85 -19.34 -5.42
N LEU A 15 -8.72 -18.35 -5.24
CA LEU A 15 -9.08 -17.82 -3.93
C LEU A 15 -9.99 -18.78 -3.15
N LYS A 16 -10.87 -19.52 -3.82
CA LYS A 16 -11.68 -20.59 -3.19
C LYS A 16 -10.81 -21.69 -2.56
N GLN A 17 -9.69 -22.03 -3.19
CA GLN A 17 -8.72 -22.99 -2.62
C GLN A 17 -8.15 -22.50 -1.28
N SER A 18 -8.04 -21.18 -1.11
CA SER A 18 -7.62 -20.53 0.13
C SER A 18 -8.78 -20.27 1.10
N LYS A 19 -9.95 -20.92 0.89
CA LYS A 19 -11.17 -20.80 1.72
C LYS A 19 -11.75 -19.38 1.77
N TYR A 20 -11.46 -18.55 0.76
CA TYR A 20 -12.03 -17.21 0.67
C TYR A 20 -13.06 -17.14 -0.47
N ILE A 21 -14.26 -16.69 -0.13
CA ILE A 21 -15.36 -16.58 -1.09
C ILE A 21 -15.47 -15.13 -1.52
N LEU A 22 -15.17 -14.87 -2.80
CA LEU A 22 -15.39 -13.58 -3.45
C LEU A 22 -16.75 -13.58 -4.16
N ASN A 23 -17.45 -12.45 -4.08
CA ASN A 23 -18.53 -12.20 -5.02
C ASN A 23 -17.95 -11.83 -6.40
N GLU A 24 -18.73 -12.03 -7.46
CA GLU A 24 -18.29 -11.82 -8.83
C GLU A 24 -17.82 -10.39 -9.09
N ASN A 25 -18.54 -9.38 -8.60
CA ASN A 25 -18.20 -7.98 -8.79
C ASN A 25 -16.84 -7.62 -8.18
N LEU A 26 -16.57 -8.11 -6.96
CA LEU A 26 -15.29 -7.90 -6.30
C LEU A 26 -14.17 -8.65 -7.02
N ALA A 27 -14.43 -9.86 -7.54
CA ALA A 27 -13.46 -10.61 -8.33
C ALA A 27 -13.07 -9.86 -9.62
N VAL A 28 -14.05 -9.28 -10.31
CA VAL A 28 -13.80 -8.44 -11.50
C VAL A 28 -12.98 -7.21 -11.11
N ALA A 29 -13.29 -6.52 -10.01
CA ALA A 29 -12.54 -5.35 -9.56
C ALA A 29 -11.09 -5.71 -9.22
N VAL A 30 -10.86 -6.80 -8.49
CA VAL A 30 -9.52 -7.31 -8.18
C VAL A 30 -8.76 -7.66 -9.45
N TYR A 31 -9.38 -8.43 -10.35
CA TYR A 31 -8.76 -8.82 -11.62
C TYR A 31 -8.34 -7.61 -12.45
N LEU A 32 -9.23 -6.63 -12.61
CA LEU A 32 -8.95 -5.40 -13.35
C LEU A 32 -7.84 -4.57 -12.70
N SER A 33 -7.80 -4.51 -11.36
CA SER A 33 -6.71 -3.85 -10.61
C SER A 33 -5.36 -4.46 -10.96
N LEU A 34 -5.26 -5.77 -10.95
CA LEU A 34 -4.04 -6.50 -11.29
C LEU A 34 -3.61 -6.31 -12.75
N VAL A 35 -4.57 -6.38 -13.69
CA VAL A 35 -4.31 -6.23 -15.13
C VAL A 35 -3.94 -4.80 -15.49
N ARG A 36 -4.64 -3.82 -14.92
CA ARG A 36 -4.41 -2.39 -15.20
C ARG A 36 -3.30 -1.79 -14.35
N LYS A 37 -2.77 -2.52 -13.37
CA LYS A 37 -1.79 -2.04 -12.39
C LYS A 37 -2.25 -0.76 -11.68
N LYS A 38 -3.54 -0.68 -11.38
CA LYS A 38 -4.14 0.42 -10.63
C LYS A 38 -4.42 0.00 -9.20
N PRO A 39 -4.28 0.91 -8.20
CA PRO A 39 -4.71 0.63 -6.85
C PRO A 39 -6.18 0.19 -6.81
N LEU A 40 -6.47 -0.81 -5.98
CA LEU A 40 -7.83 -1.24 -5.67
C LEU A 40 -8.29 -0.51 -4.40
N PHE A 41 -9.36 0.27 -4.50
CA PHE A 41 -9.95 0.97 -3.37
C PHE A 41 -11.22 0.24 -2.94
N LEU A 42 -11.22 -0.30 -1.72
CA LEU A 42 -12.32 -1.06 -1.13
C LEU A 42 -13.03 -0.22 -0.08
N GLU A 43 -14.24 0.18 -0.37
CA GLU A 43 -15.06 0.99 0.51
C GLU A 43 -16.28 0.20 1.01
N GLY A 44 -16.59 0.29 2.30
CA GLY A 44 -17.76 -0.40 2.88
C GLY A 44 -17.68 -0.47 4.39
N GLU A 45 -18.72 -1.04 5.01
CA GLU A 45 -18.81 -1.18 6.46
C GLU A 45 -17.67 -2.01 7.06
N ALA A 46 -17.39 -1.81 8.36
CA ALA A 46 -16.39 -2.61 9.07
C ALA A 46 -16.82 -4.08 9.11
N GLY A 47 -15.84 -5.00 9.05
CA GLY A 47 -16.10 -6.44 9.18
C GLY A 47 -16.46 -7.17 7.88
N VAL A 48 -16.62 -6.50 6.74
CA VAL A 48 -16.94 -7.16 5.45
C VAL A 48 -15.75 -7.86 4.77
N GLY A 49 -14.62 -7.96 5.43
CA GLY A 49 -13.46 -8.71 4.91
C GLY A 49 -12.53 -7.95 3.96
N LYS A 50 -12.60 -6.60 3.90
CA LYS A 50 -11.75 -5.77 3.01
C LYS A 50 -10.25 -6.02 3.20
N THR A 51 -9.79 -6.07 4.44
CA THR A 51 -8.37 -6.29 4.79
C THR A 51 -7.92 -7.71 4.45
N GLU A 52 -8.81 -8.69 4.57
CA GLU A 52 -8.50 -10.11 4.36
C GLU A 52 -8.13 -10.40 2.91
N ILE A 53 -8.72 -9.69 1.96
CA ILE A 53 -8.41 -9.86 0.53
C ILE A 53 -6.92 -9.64 0.22
N ALA A 54 -6.28 -8.66 0.89
CA ALA A 54 -4.87 -8.38 0.70
C ALA A 54 -3.98 -9.53 1.20
N LYS A 55 -4.34 -10.13 2.33
CA LYS A 55 -3.62 -11.27 2.89
C LYS A 55 -3.72 -12.50 1.98
N ILE A 56 -4.92 -12.79 1.50
CA ILE A 56 -5.13 -13.95 0.64
C ILE A 56 -4.48 -13.77 -0.71
N LEU A 57 -4.54 -12.58 -1.31
CA LEU A 57 -3.81 -12.28 -2.53
C LEU A 57 -2.30 -12.42 -2.34
N SER A 58 -1.75 -12.03 -1.17
CA SER A 58 -0.32 -12.20 -0.90
C SER A 58 0.08 -13.68 -0.86
N GLN A 59 -0.75 -14.53 -0.28
CA GLN A 59 -0.54 -15.97 -0.25
C GLN A 59 -0.64 -16.60 -1.64
N VAL A 60 -1.72 -16.32 -2.38
CA VAL A 60 -1.98 -16.90 -3.71
C VAL A 60 -0.94 -16.47 -4.73
N LEU A 61 -0.48 -15.22 -4.66
CA LEU A 61 0.54 -14.68 -5.56
C LEU A 61 1.97 -14.91 -5.06
N ASN A 62 2.15 -15.49 -3.88
CA ASN A 62 3.43 -15.65 -3.21
C ASN A 62 4.23 -14.34 -3.15
N LYS A 63 3.58 -13.28 -2.61
CA LYS A 63 4.13 -11.94 -2.49
C LYS A 63 4.18 -11.47 -1.05
N ASN A 64 5.11 -10.58 -0.74
CA ASN A 64 5.20 -9.98 0.57
C ASN A 64 4.05 -9.00 0.80
N LEU A 65 3.33 -9.18 1.92
CA LEU A 65 2.33 -8.21 2.35
C LEU A 65 2.97 -7.17 3.26
N ILE A 66 2.91 -5.92 2.82
CA ILE A 66 3.33 -4.76 3.60
C ILE A 66 2.06 -4.00 3.98
N ARG A 67 1.82 -3.85 5.29
CA ARG A 67 0.64 -3.15 5.80
C ARG A 67 1.01 -1.80 6.38
N LEU A 68 0.29 -0.78 5.94
CA LEU A 68 0.23 0.54 6.55
C LEU A 68 -1.15 0.72 7.16
N GLN A 69 -1.23 0.70 8.48
CA GLN A 69 -2.45 1.01 9.21
C GLN A 69 -2.56 2.52 9.36
N CYS A 70 -3.64 3.12 8.84
CA CYS A 70 -3.89 4.54 9.02
C CYS A 70 -4.57 4.82 10.38
N TYR A 71 -4.22 5.95 10.97
CA TYR A 71 -4.77 6.48 12.20
C TYR A 71 -4.67 8.01 12.22
N GLU A 72 -5.39 8.65 13.10
CA GLU A 72 -5.39 10.10 13.24
C GLU A 72 -4.00 10.61 13.64
N GLY A 73 -3.47 11.59 12.89
CA GLY A 73 -2.13 12.13 13.09
C GLY A 73 -1.00 11.28 12.49
N LEU A 74 -1.31 10.32 11.62
CA LEU A 74 -0.28 9.60 10.86
C LEU A 74 0.48 10.57 9.97
N ASP A 75 1.79 10.71 10.20
CA ASP A 75 2.67 11.56 9.41
C ASP A 75 3.53 10.77 8.40
N ILE A 76 4.25 11.52 7.56
CA ILE A 76 5.12 10.96 6.52
C ILE A 76 6.25 10.14 7.14
N ASN A 77 6.83 10.58 8.27
CA ASN A 77 7.95 9.88 8.92
C ASN A 77 7.54 8.50 9.41
N GLN A 78 6.30 8.38 9.88
CA GLN A 78 5.75 7.10 10.34
C GLN A 78 5.33 6.20 9.18
N ALA A 79 4.93 6.76 8.06
CA ALA A 79 4.41 6.03 6.92
C ALA A 79 5.49 5.67 5.88
N ALA A 80 6.42 6.58 5.61
CA ALA A 80 7.39 6.45 4.52
C ALA A 80 8.79 6.09 5.00
N TYR A 81 9.44 6.94 5.78
CA TYR A 81 10.79 6.73 6.28
C TYR A 81 11.05 7.56 7.53
N GLU A 82 12.05 7.15 8.29
CA GLU A 82 12.52 7.85 9.46
C GLU A 82 14.05 7.72 9.56
N TRP A 83 14.71 8.76 10.09
CA TRP A 83 16.13 8.69 10.38
C TRP A 83 16.39 8.12 11.77
N ASN A 84 17.33 7.18 11.88
CA ASN A 84 17.76 6.64 13.17
C ASN A 84 18.72 7.62 13.88
N TYR A 85 18.15 8.69 14.41
CA TYR A 85 18.93 9.74 15.10
C TYR A 85 19.78 9.20 16.25
N GLY A 86 19.31 8.19 16.98
CA GLY A 86 20.07 7.57 18.05
C GLY A 86 21.40 6.98 17.56
N GLN A 87 21.38 6.24 16.45
CA GLN A 87 22.60 5.70 15.86
C GLN A 87 23.49 6.77 15.23
N GLN A 88 22.90 7.83 14.65
CA GLN A 88 23.65 8.96 14.12
C GLN A 88 24.44 9.68 15.22
N ILE A 89 23.82 9.94 16.39
CA ILE A 89 24.47 10.57 17.55
C ILE A 89 25.64 9.71 18.06
N ILE A 90 25.44 8.40 18.20
CA ILE A 90 26.49 7.47 18.62
C ILE A 90 27.66 7.47 17.61
N ALA A 91 27.37 7.52 16.31
CA ALA A 91 28.39 7.56 15.27
C ALA A 91 29.22 8.86 15.31
N LEU A 92 28.58 10.01 15.57
CA LEU A 92 29.26 11.29 15.76
C LEU A 92 30.20 11.26 16.99
N GLN A 93 29.73 10.74 18.10
CA GLN A 93 30.52 10.65 19.32
C GLN A 93 31.74 9.74 19.21
N SER A 94 31.69 8.74 18.35
CA SER A 94 32.80 7.83 18.09
C SER A 94 33.91 8.40 17.19
N GLY A 95 33.78 9.64 16.70
CA GLY A 95 34.83 10.38 15.98
C GLY A 95 35.21 9.83 14.61
N ASN A 96 34.51 8.84 14.10
CA ASN A 96 34.90 8.08 12.92
C ASN A 96 34.17 8.45 11.62
N LYS A 97 33.40 9.57 11.56
CA LYS A 97 32.61 9.88 10.36
C LYS A 97 32.48 11.37 10.09
N GLU A 98 32.51 11.70 8.78
CA GLU A 98 32.14 13.02 8.27
C GLU A 98 30.61 13.20 8.37
N GLU A 99 30.15 14.46 8.52
CA GLU A 99 28.70 14.79 8.56
C GLU A 99 27.91 14.25 7.36
N SER A 100 28.57 14.19 6.19
CA SER A 100 27.98 13.65 4.95
C SER A 100 27.57 12.19 5.04
N ASP A 101 28.17 11.41 5.94
CA ASP A 101 27.86 9.99 6.13
C ASP A 101 26.64 9.72 7.01
N LEU A 102 26.17 10.72 7.75
CA LEU A 102 25.07 10.57 8.70
C LEU A 102 23.71 10.32 8.01
N PHE A 103 23.52 10.88 6.84
CA PHE A 103 22.30 10.71 6.04
C PHE A 103 22.46 9.62 4.96
N SER A 104 23.23 8.58 5.28
CA SER A 104 23.34 7.41 4.41
C SER A 104 22.23 6.39 4.67
N LYS A 105 22.00 5.51 3.70
CA LYS A 105 21.00 4.43 3.80
C LYS A 105 21.15 3.56 5.07
N LYS A 106 22.32 3.53 5.66
CA LYS A 106 22.62 2.79 6.90
C LYS A 106 21.77 3.27 8.09
N TYR A 107 21.44 4.57 8.13
CA TYR A 107 20.67 5.18 9.21
C TYR A 107 19.22 5.42 8.86
N LEU A 108 18.81 5.01 7.63
CA LEU A 108 17.43 5.12 7.17
C LEU A 108 16.61 3.95 7.71
N ILE A 109 15.54 4.26 8.43
CA ILE A 109 14.53 3.30 8.83
C ILE A 109 13.45 3.31 7.77
N GLU A 110 13.36 2.23 7.01
CA GLU A 110 12.34 2.06 5.99
C GLU A 110 10.98 1.77 6.64
N ARG A 111 10.01 2.64 6.39
CA ARG A 111 8.62 2.48 6.80
C ARG A 111 7.80 1.85 5.65
N PRO A 112 6.52 1.48 5.86
CA PRO A 112 5.76 0.67 4.91
C PRO A 112 5.75 1.19 3.46
N LEU A 113 5.61 2.51 3.25
CA LEU A 113 5.57 3.08 1.90
C LEU A 113 6.91 2.92 1.19
N LEU A 114 8.01 3.24 1.86
CA LEU A 114 9.35 3.08 1.28
C LEU A 114 9.66 1.60 1.01
N LYS A 115 9.36 0.71 1.96
CA LYS A 115 9.52 -0.74 1.76
C LYS A 115 8.77 -1.26 0.55
N ALA A 116 7.56 -0.74 0.30
CA ALA A 116 6.74 -1.17 -0.84
C ALA A 116 7.33 -0.73 -2.18
N ILE A 117 7.98 0.45 -2.22
CA ILE A 117 8.59 1.05 -3.41
C ILE A 117 9.98 0.48 -3.67
N GLN A 118 10.78 0.28 -2.62
CA GLN A 118 12.09 -0.36 -2.71
C GLN A 118 11.93 -1.86 -2.95
N ASP A 119 11.79 -2.24 -4.20
CA ASP A 119 11.80 -3.65 -4.57
C ASP A 119 13.23 -4.20 -4.51
N SER A 120 13.52 -4.92 -3.47
CA SER A 120 14.83 -5.49 -3.20
C SER A 120 15.18 -6.72 -4.04
N GLY A 121 14.36 -7.13 -4.99
CA GLY A 121 14.64 -8.34 -5.74
C GLY A 121 13.82 -8.60 -7.00
N GLY A 122 13.10 -7.62 -7.51
CA GLY A 122 12.21 -7.81 -8.67
C GLY A 122 10.90 -8.53 -8.31
N GLU A 123 10.70 -8.89 -7.07
CA GLU A 123 9.44 -9.44 -6.57
C GLU A 123 8.54 -8.29 -6.14
N ASN A 124 7.36 -8.23 -6.71
CA ASN A 124 6.39 -7.19 -6.39
C ASN A 124 5.81 -7.43 -5.00
N ASN A 125 5.74 -6.39 -4.21
CA ASN A 125 5.07 -6.40 -2.94
C ASN A 125 3.56 -6.12 -3.12
N ILE A 126 2.77 -6.52 -2.13
CA ILE A 126 1.40 -6.03 -1.95
C ILE A 126 1.44 -5.02 -0.82
N LEU A 127 1.06 -3.78 -1.12
CA LEU A 127 0.90 -2.72 -0.15
C LEU A 127 -0.58 -2.62 0.22
N LEU A 128 -0.88 -2.88 1.49
CA LEU A 128 -2.20 -2.64 2.07
C LEU A 128 -2.18 -1.33 2.85
N ILE A 129 -2.93 -0.34 2.40
CA ILE A 129 -3.21 0.90 3.11
C ILE A 129 -4.57 0.73 3.77
N ASP A 130 -4.56 0.48 5.07
CA ASP A 130 -5.74 0.03 5.81
C ASP A 130 -6.38 1.19 6.59
N GLU A 131 -7.71 1.33 6.49
CA GLU A 131 -8.52 2.37 7.13
C GLU A 131 -8.06 3.80 6.77
N LEU A 132 -7.90 4.10 5.48
CA LEU A 132 -7.42 5.39 4.99
C LEU A 132 -8.30 6.57 5.47
N ASP A 133 -9.58 6.34 5.69
CA ASP A 133 -10.53 7.31 6.23
C ASP A 133 -10.22 7.80 7.66
N ARG A 134 -9.21 7.22 8.32
CA ARG A 134 -8.67 7.69 9.60
C ARG A 134 -7.49 8.65 9.47
N ALA A 135 -6.86 8.72 8.31
CA ALA A 135 -5.79 9.67 8.06
C ALA A 135 -6.35 11.05 7.72
N ASP A 136 -5.53 12.08 7.79
CA ASP A 136 -5.91 13.44 7.42
C ASP A 136 -5.77 13.73 5.91
N GLU A 137 -6.24 14.88 5.45
CA GLU A 137 -6.18 15.28 4.04
C GLU A 137 -4.74 15.51 3.56
N ALA A 138 -3.84 15.94 4.44
CA ALA A 138 -2.44 16.15 4.08
C ALA A 138 -1.76 14.83 3.74
N PHE A 139 -2.08 13.77 4.46
CA PHE A 139 -1.61 12.42 4.15
C PHE A 139 -2.21 11.88 2.85
N GLU A 140 -3.48 12.15 2.56
CA GLU A 140 -4.09 11.79 1.27
C GLU A 140 -3.40 12.48 0.08
N ALA A 141 -3.07 13.77 0.22
CA ALA A 141 -2.34 14.51 -0.81
C ALA A 141 -0.94 13.91 -1.04
N TYR A 142 -0.25 13.51 0.01
CA TYR A 142 1.03 12.81 -0.08
C TYR A 142 0.92 11.44 -0.77
N LEU A 143 -0.11 10.67 -0.45
CA LEU A 143 -0.38 9.40 -1.14
C LEU A 143 -0.67 9.59 -2.63
N LEU A 144 -1.36 10.67 -2.99
CA LEU A 144 -1.62 11.02 -4.39
C LEU A 144 -0.33 11.15 -5.19
N GLU A 145 0.69 11.81 -4.65
CA GLU A 145 1.99 11.95 -5.28
C GLU A 145 2.66 10.59 -5.49
N ILE A 146 2.74 9.79 -4.42
CA ILE A 146 3.36 8.46 -4.46
C ILE A 146 2.66 7.53 -5.45
N LEU A 147 1.33 7.45 -5.39
CA LEU A 147 0.55 6.53 -6.24
C LEU A 147 0.50 6.95 -7.70
N SER A 148 0.86 8.21 -8.02
CA SER A 148 0.93 8.70 -9.40
C SER A 148 2.16 8.19 -10.13
N ASP A 149 3.30 8.38 -9.51
CA ASP A 149 4.61 8.22 -10.18
C ASP A 149 5.43 7.07 -9.58
N TRP A 150 4.89 6.42 -8.53
CA TRP A 150 5.56 5.33 -7.80
C TRP A 150 6.95 5.73 -7.33
N GLN A 151 7.06 6.96 -6.87
CA GLN A 151 8.30 7.54 -6.38
C GLN A 151 8.12 8.16 -5.00
N LEU A 152 9.22 8.25 -4.28
CA LEU A 152 9.31 8.89 -2.98
C LEU A 152 10.60 9.68 -2.91
N THR A 153 10.51 10.96 -2.60
CA THR A 153 11.68 11.83 -2.47
C THR A 153 12.08 11.94 -1.00
N ILE A 154 13.34 11.58 -0.73
CA ILE A 154 14.00 11.78 0.55
C ILE A 154 15.01 12.92 0.31
N PRO A 155 14.88 14.08 0.99
CA PRO A 155 15.70 15.26 0.68
C PRO A 155 17.20 14.97 0.64
N GLU A 156 17.70 14.15 1.53
CA GLU A 156 19.13 13.85 1.67
C GLU A 156 19.63 12.74 0.74
N LEU A 157 18.74 11.90 0.23
CA LEU A 157 19.08 10.75 -0.63
C LEU A 157 18.57 10.88 -2.06
N GLY A 158 17.75 11.90 -2.34
CA GLY A 158 17.10 12.08 -3.64
C GLY A 158 15.85 11.22 -3.82
N THR A 159 15.44 11.08 -5.06
CA THR A 159 14.18 10.39 -5.41
C THR A 159 14.39 8.89 -5.62
N ILE A 160 13.62 8.10 -4.91
CA ILE A 160 13.57 6.66 -5.05
C ILE A 160 12.36 6.31 -5.90
N VAL A 161 12.58 5.66 -7.02
CA VAL A 161 11.54 5.26 -7.97
C VAL A 161 11.38 3.75 -7.95
N ALA A 162 10.15 3.26 -7.89
CA ALA A 162 9.87 1.83 -7.96
C ALA A 162 10.20 1.29 -9.36
N LYS A 163 11.04 0.27 -9.45
CA LYS A 163 11.31 -0.43 -10.71
C LYS A 163 10.06 -1.09 -11.27
N THR A 164 9.25 -1.61 -10.38
CA THR A 164 7.94 -2.20 -10.69
C THR A 164 6.95 -1.74 -9.62
N PRO A 165 5.81 -1.12 -10.01
CA PRO A 165 4.80 -0.71 -9.06
C PRO A 165 4.30 -1.89 -8.21
N PRO A 166 4.15 -1.72 -6.89
CA PRO A 166 3.53 -2.75 -6.04
C PRO A 166 2.04 -2.91 -6.40
N ILE A 167 1.46 -4.04 -6.02
CA ILE A 167 0.01 -4.16 -6.00
C ILE A 167 -0.48 -3.39 -4.78
N VAL A 168 -1.40 -2.44 -4.96
CA VAL A 168 -1.92 -1.62 -3.86
C VAL A 168 -3.39 -1.89 -3.63
N ILE A 169 -3.72 -2.12 -2.37
CA ILE A 169 -5.08 -2.26 -1.87
C ILE A 169 -5.28 -1.21 -0.78
N ILE A 170 -6.31 -0.40 -0.94
CA ILE A 170 -6.69 0.65 0.00
C ILE A 170 -8.05 0.29 0.58
N THR A 171 -8.21 0.40 1.89
CA THR A 171 -9.51 0.18 2.54
C THR A 171 -10.03 1.44 3.20
N SER A 172 -11.37 1.58 3.23
CA SER A 172 -12.07 2.65 3.95
C SER A 172 -13.35 2.09 4.57
N ASN A 173 -13.65 2.53 5.81
CA ASN A 173 -14.89 2.22 6.51
C ASN A 173 -15.94 3.33 6.35
N ARG A 174 -15.67 4.35 5.52
CA ARG A 174 -16.53 5.52 5.29
C ARG A 174 -16.80 6.36 6.55
N THR A 175 -15.88 6.38 7.49
CA THR A 175 -16.01 7.25 8.67
C THR A 175 -15.83 8.72 8.28
N ARG A 176 -15.10 8.97 7.20
CA ARG A 176 -14.87 10.25 6.55
C ARG A 176 -14.87 10.06 5.04
N GLU A 177 -15.23 11.08 4.30
CA GLU A 177 -15.11 11.09 2.84
C GLU A 177 -13.63 11.23 2.43
N ILE A 178 -13.19 10.39 1.49
CA ILE A 178 -11.86 10.43 0.90
C ILE A 178 -11.89 11.33 -0.34
N HIS A 179 -10.83 12.10 -0.53
CA HIS A 179 -10.73 13.05 -1.62
C HIS A 179 -10.88 12.38 -2.99
N ASP A 180 -11.73 12.95 -3.84
CA ASP A 180 -12.07 12.42 -5.17
C ASP A 180 -10.85 12.19 -6.07
N ALA A 181 -9.80 13.03 -5.94
CA ALA A 181 -8.59 12.88 -6.73
C ALA A 181 -7.91 11.53 -6.50
N LEU A 182 -7.94 11.02 -5.27
CA LEU A 182 -7.39 9.71 -4.92
C LEU A 182 -8.28 8.58 -5.45
N LYS A 183 -9.60 8.72 -5.29
CA LYS A 183 -10.57 7.74 -5.82
C LYS A 183 -10.47 7.58 -7.34
N ARG A 184 -10.28 8.67 -8.09
CA ARG A 184 -10.13 8.64 -9.57
C ARG A 184 -8.88 7.90 -10.05
N ARG A 185 -7.85 7.75 -9.22
CA ARG A 185 -6.63 7.00 -9.56
C ARG A 185 -6.77 5.50 -9.30
N CYS A 186 -7.77 5.12 -8.52
CA CYS A 186 -8.03 3.76 -8.11
C CYS A 186 -9.15 3.10 -8.93
N LEU A 187 -9.21 1.78 -8.88
CA LEU A 187 -10.42 1.04 -9.18
C LEU A 187 -11.25 0.96 -7.90
N LEU A 188 -12.40 1.60 -7.92
CA LEU A 188 -13.29 1.66 -6.78
C LEU A 188 -14.21 0.45 -6.76
N TYR A 189 -14.26 -0.24 -5.62
CA TYR A 189 -15.27 -1.22 -5.30
C TYR A 189 -15.96 -0.83 -3.98
N THR A 190 -17.26 -0.67 -4.06
CA THR A 190 -18.11 -0.37 -2.91
C THR A 190 -18.86 -1.62 -2.53
N SER A 191 -18.62 -2.11 -1.31
CA SER A 191 -19.37 -3.24 -0.78
C SER A 191 -20.82 -2.83 -0.55
N PRO A 192 -21.82 -3.61 -1.02
CA PRO A 192 -23.22 -3.33 -0.71
C PRO A 192 -23.42 -3.35 0.80
N SER A 193 -24.25 -2.43 1.29
CA SER A 193 -24.67 -2.45 2.70
C SER A 193 -25.56 -3.68 2.93
N PRO A 194 -25.49 -4.31 4.11
CA PRO A 194 -26.45 -5.36 4.48
C PRO A 194 -27.92 -4.92 4.38
N ARG A 195 -28.17 -3.61 4.37
CA ARG A 195 -29.52 -3.02 4.21
C ARG A 195 -30.00 -2.98 2.76
N ASP A 196 -29.07 -3.10 1.78
CA ASP A 196 -29.41 -3.09 0.34
C ASP A 196 -29.79 -4.50 -0.16
N SER A 197 -29.81 -5.49 0.72
CA SER A 197 -30.07 -6.91 0.40
C SER A 197 -31.49 -7.37 0.79
N CYS A 198 -32.42 -6.43 1.08
CA CYS A 198 -33.83 -6.71 1.37
C CYS A 198 -34.73 -6.31 0.21
#